data_3c22dd8e2e4109ca5ebe2bcf504c1440
#
_entry.id   3c22dd8e2e4109ca5ebe2bcf504c1440
#
_cell.length_a   1.000
_cell.length_b   1.000
_cell.length_c   1.000
_cell.angle_alpha   90.00
_cell.angle_beta   90.00
_cell.angle_gamma   90.00
#
_symmetry.space_group_name_H-M   'P 1'
#
loop_
_entity.id
_entity.type
_entity.pdbx_description
1 polymer ?
#
loop_
_entity_poly.entity_id
_entity_poly.type
_entity_poly.pdbx_seq_one_letter_code
_entity_poly.pdbx_strand_id
1 'polypeptide(L)'
;MVKSMNTYEINYIFNSIIIIPIMIYIIFFYLKDRINKLHNSITLELTLLMIYFMILYTFIRIDNINYIYYLTIPILLCFLYNKFVINIFLTLINIITALYLFNINIIYILIFYIINFILYFLIKKKNIYIITYTLLLLICMIIFNNYNIIFIISLYVTLILIKLLKKRMKLYFTLEDIENNKLIKTSIFKVTHEIKNPLAVIKGYLSIFDPYDSEKCLRYKNILDIEVDNALNVLKDFSSINHLTINKDSINYYDLLMEAKETILPFFNDKNITLDIESERELIVNADYNRLKQVLINILKNSTEALSFNGKIHIKSYIINNKLITIIKDNGHGMDKDTIDNLFTPFYSKKSYGTGLGLCLSKEIIELHNGTIKYSSVLNEYTEVKIVIPIY
;
A
#
# COMPACT_ATOMS: atom_id res chain seq x y z
N MET A 1 22.45 4.17 -55.25
CA MET A 1 21.65 5.33 -54.97
C MET A 1 20.91 5.10 -53.67
N VAL A 2 21.42 5.59 -52.55
CA VAL A 2 20.71 5.56 -51.26
C VAL A 2 19.75 6.74 -51.32
N LYS A 3 18.44 6.50 -51.50
CA LYS A 3 17.41 7.53 -51.41
C LYS A 3 17.49 8.12 -50.01
N SER A 4 17.83 9.40 -49.85
CA SER A 4 17.74 10.08 -48.58
C SER A 4 16.31 9.96 -48.07
N MET A 5 16.14 9.31 -46.93
CA MET A 5 14.83 9.19 -46.27
C MET A 5 14.31 10.61 -45.98
N ASN A 6 13.05 10.84 -46.35
CA ASN A 6 12.37 12.11 -46.12
C ASN A 6 12.17 12.28 -44.59
N THR A 7 12.22 13.51 -44.07
CA THR A 7 12.03 13.81 -42.65
C THR A 7 10.73 13.24 -42.10
N TYR A 8 9.70 13.10 -42.91
CA TYR A 8 8.42 12.44 -42.57
C TYR A 8 8.58 10.93 -42.32
N GLU A 9 9.40 10.24 -43.11
CA GLU A 9 9.67 8.80 -42.94
C GLU A 9 10.48 8.53 -41.67
N ILE A 10 11.46 9.38 -41.37
CA ILE A 10 12.26 9.29 -40.14
C ILE A 10 11.37 9.52 -38.92
N ASN A 11 10.52 10.55 -38.91
CA ASN A 11 9.59 10.83 -37.83
C ASN A 11 8.56 9.68 -37.64
N TYR A 12 8.10 9.08 -38.73
CA TYR A 12 7.21 7.92 -38.66
C TYR A 12 7.86 6.73 -37.98
N ILE A 13 9.10 6.38 -38.36
CA ILE A 13 9.85 5.30 -37.78
C ILE A 13 10.11 5.56 -36.29
N PHE A 14 10.54 6.76 -35.94
CA PHE A 14 10.83 7.16 -34.58
C PHE A 14 9.58 7.09 -33.68
N ASN A 15 8.46 7.66 -34.12
CA ASN A 15 7.21 7.61 -33.36
C ASN A 15 6.71 6.19 -33.19
N SER A 16 6.78 5.35 -34.18
CA SER A 16 6.23 4.02 -34.21
C SER A 16 7.03 3.03 -33.37
N ILE A 17 8.37 3.04 -33.50
CA ILE A 17 9.25 2.06 -32.87
C ILE A 17 9.62 2.46 -31.44
N ILE A 18 9.72 3.77 -31.17
CA ILE A 18 10.26 4.28 -29.91
C ILE A 18 9.14 4.87 -29.04
N ILE A 19 8.39 5.85 -29.55
CA ILE A 19 7.44 6.61 -28.71
C ILE A 19 6.28 5.74 -28.25
N ILE A 20 5.61 5.02 -29.15
CA ILE A 20 4.42 4.22 -28.79
C ILE A 20 4.77 3.11 -27.78
N PRO A 21 5.79 2.26 -27.97
CA PRO A 21 6.18 1.26 -27.00
C PRO A 21 6.61 1.85 -25.64
N ILE A 22 7.35 2.97 -25.64
CA ILE A 22 7.78 3.62 -24.41
C ILE A 22 6.60 4.23 -23.66
N MET A 23 5.65 4.88 -24.33
CA MET A 23 4.44 5.41 -23.71
C MET A 23 3.64 4.29 -23.03
N ILE A 24 3.41 3.17 -23.71
CA ILE A 24 2.73 2.01 -23.14
C ILE A 24 3.50 1.50 -21.92
N TYR A 25 4.83 1.41 -22.01
CA TYR A 25 5.68 0.97 -20.91
C TYR A 25 5.59 1.91 -19.71
N ILE A 26 5.66 3.24 -19.89
CA ILE A 26 5.59 4.24 -18.82
C ILE A 26 4.22 4.18 -18.12
N ILE A 27 3.12 4.08 -18.87
CA ILE A 27 1.77 3.98 -18.30
C ILE A 27 1.64 2.72 -17.43
N PHE A 28 2.10 1.57 -17.92
CA PHE A 28 2.10 0.34 -17.14
C PHE A 28 3.06 0.40 -15.94
N PHE A 29 4.19 1.10 -16.06
CA PHE A 29 5.12 1.30 -14.95
C PHE A 29 4.54 2.19 -13.86
N TYR A 30 3.87 3.29 -14.23
CA TYR A 30 3.22 4.20 -13.27
C TYR A 30 2.07 3.52 -12.51
N LEU A 31 1.41 2.57 -13.13
CA LEU A 31 0.33 1.79 -12.52
C LEU A 31 0.82 0.57 -11.72
N LYS A 32 2.14 0.39 -11.60
CA LYS A 32 2.78 -0.74 -10.93
C LYS A 32 2.16 -1.06 -9.56
N ASP A 33 2.00 -0.05 -8.71
CA ASP A 33 1.52 -0.20 -7.33
C ASP A 33 0.02 -0.54 -7.25
N ARG A 34 -0.71 -0.31 -8.35
CA ARG A 34 -2.14 -0.59 -8.46
C ARG A 34 -2.46 -1.89 -9.22
N ILE A 35 -1.51 -2.48 -9.95
CA ILE A 35 -1.78 -3.61 -10.85
C ILE A 35 -2.16 -4.90 -10.10
N ASN A 36 -1.66 -5.16 -8.89
CA ASN A 36 -2.09 -6.33 -8.10
C ASN A 36 -3.54 -6.23 -7.61
N LYS A 37 -4.03 -5.00 -7.35
CA LYS A 37 -5.45 -4.72 -7.05
C LYS A 37 -6.28 -4.56 -8.33
N LEU A 38 -5.64 -4.45 -9.49
CA LEU A 38 -6.18 -4.01 -10.78
C LEU A 38 -6.80 -5.14 -11.63
N HIS A 39 -6.66 -6.41 -11.27
CA HIS A 39 -7.27 -7.48 -12.07
C HIS A 39 -8.80 -7.31 -12.20
N ASN A 40 -9.43 -6.56 -11.28
CA ASN A 40 -10.85 -6.23 -11.27
C ASN A 40 -11.16 -4.73 -11.30
N SER A 41 -10.21 -3.82 -11.60
CA SER A 41 -10.43 -2.39 -11.41
C SER A 41 -10.71 -1.63 -12.72
N ILE A 42 -11.59 -0.66 -12.61
CA ILE A 42 -11.93 0.38 -13.58
C ILE A 42 -10.68 1.13 -14.09
N THR A 43 -9.62 1.18 -13.29
CA THR A 43 -8.37 1.90 -13.62
C THR A 43 -7.62 1.28 -14.80
N LEU A 44 -7.56 -0.05 -14.95
CA LEU A 44 -6.96 -0.69 -16.12
C LEU A 44 -7.75 -0.36 -17.41
N GLU A 45 -9.06 -0.31 -17.31
CA GLU A 45 -9.95 0.03 -18.41
C GLU A 45 -9.74 1.45 -18.88
N LEU A 46 -9.70 2.39 -17.94
CA LEU A 46 -9.42 3.80 -18.24
C LEU A 46 -8.03 3.98 -18.88
N THR A 47 -7.02 3.22 -18.44
CA THR A 47 -5.68 3.32 -19.03
C THR A 47 -5.60 2.78 -20.44
N LEU A 48 -6.30 1.68 -20.75
CA LEU A 48 -6.39 1.16 -22.11
C LEU A 48 -7.12 2.13 -23.04
N LEU A 49 -8.17 2.79 -22.55
CA LEU A 49 -8.83 3.90 -23.24
C LEU A 49 -7.90 5.07 -23.51
N MET A 50 -7.15 5.51 -22.49
CA MET A 50 -6.16 6.61 -22.65
C MET A 50 -5.11 6.27 -23.71
N ILE A 51 -4.55 5.06 -23.68
CA ILE A 51 -3.58 4.59 -24.68
C ILE A 51 -4.21 4.66 -26.08
N TYR A 52 -5.45 4.19 -26.25
CA TYR A 52 -6.15 4.22 -27.53
C TYR A 52 -6.30 5.65 -28.05
N PHE A 53 -6.81 6.57 -27.22
CA PHE A 53 -7.00 7.96 -27.62
C PHE A 53 -5.68 8.70 -27.88
N MET A 54 -4.62 8.41 -27.15
CA MET A 54 -3.29 8.97 -27.42
C MET A 54 -2.75 8.50 -28.78
N ILE A 55 -2.89 7.22 -29.10
CA ILE A 55 -2.54 6.69 -30.42
C ILE A 55 -3.42 7.36 -31.49
N LEU A 56 -4.72 7.46 -31.32
CA LEU A 56 -5.63 8.11 -32.24
C LEU A 56 -5.25 9.57 -32.48
N TYR A 57 -4.93 10.34 -31.44
CA TYR A 57 -4.50 11.72 -31.54
C TYR A 57 -3.21 11.89 -32.37
N THR A 58 -2.24 10.99 -32.18
CA THR A 58 -0.99 11.02 -32.98
C THR A 58 -1.27 10.75 -34.46
N PHE A 59 -2.33 9.96 -34.77
CA PHE A 59 -2.78 9.66 -36.13
C PHE A 59 -3.35 10.85 -36.88
N ILE A 60 -4.29 11.55 -36.24
CA ILE A 60 -5.00 12.70 -36.83
C ILE A 60 -4.00 13.77 -37.30
N ARG A 61 -2.81 13.81 -36.67
CA ARG A 61 -1.73 14.77 -37.02
C ARG A 61 -0.86 14.35 -38.20
N ILE A 62 -0.82 13.05 -38.58
CA ILE A 62 0.21 12.54 -39.51
C ILE A 62 -0.38 12.07 -40.85
N ASP A 63 -1.68 12.02 -40.98
CA ASP A 63 -2.42 11.72 -42.22
C ASP A 63 -1.91 10.47 -42.99
N ASN A 64 -1.51 9.43 -42.30
CA ASN A 64 -0.98 8.21 -42.91
C ASN A 64 -1.83 6.98 -42.56
N ILE A 65 -2.44 6.35 -43.58
CA ILE A 65 -3.29 5.14 -43.51
C ILE A 65 -2.62 4.01 -42.69
N ASN A 66 -1.31 3.90 -42.72
CA ASN A 66 -0.56 2.84 -42.05
C ASN A 66 -0.72 2.83 -40.53
N TYR A 67 -1.17 3.90 -39.94
CA TYR A 67 -1.34 3.99 -38.51
C TYR A 67 -2.56 3.23 -37.96
N ILE A 68 -3.53 2.91 -38.75
CA ILE A 68 -4.73 2.17 -38.29
C ILE A 68 -4.36 0.86 -37.59
N TYR A 69 -3.25 0.24 -37.97
CA TYR A 69 -2.76 -1.00 -37.36
C TYR A 69 -2.34 -0.78 -35.88
N TYR A 70 -1.85 0.42 -35.52
CA TYR A 70 -1.45 0.71 -34.12
C TYR A 70 -2.64 0.79 -33.17
N LEU A 71 -3.83 1.15 -33.65
CA LEU A 71 -5.07 1.14 -32.86
C LEU A 71 -5.51 -0.28 -32.49
N THR A 72 -4.96 -1.29 -33.12
CA THR A 72 -5.22 -2.70 -32.77
C THR A 72 -4.40 -3.14 -31.53
N ILE A 73 -3.33 -2.42 -31.13
CA ILE A 73 -2.52 -2.77 -29.98
C ILE A 73 -3.30 -2.70 -28.65
N PRO A 74 -4.03 -1.60 -28.32
CA PRO A 74 -4.88 -1.55 -27.14
C PRO A 74 -5.97 -2.63 -27.13
N ILE A 75 -6.52 -2.98 -28.28
CA ILE A 75 -7.52 -4.03 -28.45
C ILE A 75 -6.91 -5.41 -28.11
N LEU A 76 -5.71 -5.69 -28.61
CA LEU A 76 -4.97 -6.90 -28.25
C LEU A 76 -4.69 -6.97 -26.75
N LEU A 77 -4.33 -5.84 -26.12
CA LEU A 77 -4.11 -5.77 -24.69
C LEU A 77 -5.41 -6.04 -23.90
N CYS A 78 -6.57 -5.54 -24.36
CA CYS A 78 -7.86 -5.86 -23.74
C CYS A 78 -8.13 -7.38 -23.74
N PHE A 79 -7.82 -8.08 -24.83
CA PHE A 79 -7.91 -9.54 -24.88
C PHE A 79 -6.95 -10.22 -23.90
N LEU A 80 -5.71 -9.78 -23.82
CA LEU A 80 -4.71 -10.35 -22.92
C LEU A 80 -5.05 -10.19 -21.43
N TYR A 81 -5.80 -9.14 -21.08
CA TYR A 81 -6.24 -8.84 -19.72
C TYR A 81 -7.70 -9.24 -19.43
N ASN A 82 -8.38 -9.92 -20.37
CA ASN A 82 -9.78 -10.37 -20.26
C ASN A 82 -10.79 -9.23 -20.02
N LYS A 83 -10.57 -8.06 -20.64
CA LYS A 83 -11.43 -6.89 -20.51
C LYS A 83 -12.40 -6.78 -21.69
N PHE A 84 -13.48 -7.56 -21.67
CA PHE A 84 -14.42 -7.70 -22.77
C PHE A 84 -15.21 -6.45 -23.12
N VAL A 85 -15.77 -5.77 -22.12
CA VAL A 85 -16.66 -4.61 -22.35
C VAL A 85 -15.92 -3.51 -23.09
N ILE A 86 -14.74 -3.16 -22.61
CA ILE A 86 -13.89 -2.15 -23.25
C ILE A 86 -13.37 -2.62 -24.60
N ASN A 87 -13.07 -3.90 -24.75
CA ASN A 87 -12.66 -4.45 -26.04
C ASN A 87 -13.73 -4.21 -27.10
N ILE A 88 -15.00 -4.53 -26.83
CA ILE A 88 -16.13 -4.27 -27.75
C ILE A 88 -16.22 -2.77 -28.05
N PHE A 89 -16.11 -1.91 -27.04
CA PHE A 89 -16.18 -0.47 -27.24
C PHE A 89 -15.04 0.05 -28.13
N LEU A 90 -13.80 -0.37 -27.88
CA LEU A 90 -12.64 0.04 -28.70
C LEU A 90 -12.71 -0.52 -30.14
N THR A 91 -13.23 -1.75 -30.33
CA THR A 91 -13.41 -2.30 -31.66
C THR A 91 -14.45 -1.53 -32.44
N LEU A 92 -15.55 -1.10 -31.82
CA LEU A 92 -16.58 -0.26 -32.48
C LEU A 92 -16.00 1.11 -32.88
N ILE A 93 -15.25 1.77 -31.99
CA ILE A 93 -14.59 3.04 -32.32
C ILE A 93 -13.60 2.85 -33.47
N ASN A 94 -12.83 1.75 -33.45
CA ASN A 94 -11.86 1.49 -34.53
C ASN A 94 -12.54 1.23 -35.90
N ILE A 95 -13.69 0.58 -35.91
CA ILE A 95 -14.49 0.41 -37.13
C ILE A 95 -14.98 1.78 -37.65
N ILE A 96 -15.49 2.64 -36.76
CA ILE A 96 -15.95 3.98 -37.10
C ILE A 96 -14.80 4.84 -37.65
N THR A 97 -13.63 4.84 -36.96
CA THR A 97 -12.46 5.60 -37.42
C THR A 97 -11.93 5.11 -38.76
N ALA A 98 -11.92 3.80 -38.98
CA ALA A 98 -11.51 3.21 -40.26
C ALA A 98 -12.42 3.60 -41.43
N LEU A 99 -13.71 3.70 -41.21
CA LEU A 99 -14.67 4.14 -42.21
C LEU A 99 -14.54 5.63 -42.55
N TYR A 100 -14.55 6.49 -41.51
CA TYR A 100 -14.61 7.94 -41.71
C TYR A 100 -13.26 8.57 -42.10
N LEU A 101 -12.15 8.08 -41.55
CA LEU A 101 -10.85 8.68 -41.79
C LEU A 101 -10.06 8.02 -42.92
N PHE A 102 -10.31 6.74 -43.21
CA PHE A 102 -9.48 5.96 -44.14
C PHE A 102 -10.21 5.32 -45.31
N ASN A 103 -11.53 5.49 -45.42
CA ASN A 103 -12.36 4.92 -46.50
C ASN A 103 -12.11 3.42 -46.75
N ILE A 104 -11.79 2.66 -45.70
CA ILE A 104 -11.56 1.22 -45.81
C ILE A 104 -12.88 0.48 -45.88
N ASN A 105 -12.99 -0.53 -46.75
CA ASN A 105 -14.19 -1.32 -46.89
C ASN A 105 -14.56 -2.04 -45.57
N ILE A 106 -15.73 -1.72 -45.04
CA ILE A 106 -16.22 -2.19 -43.74
C ILE A 106 -16.21 -3.71 -43.60
N ILE A 107 -16.46 -4.43 -44.71
CA ILE A 107 -16.57 -5.90 -44.73
C ILE A 107 -15.26 -6.54 -44.25
N TYR A 108 -14.14 -6.05 -44.70
CA TYR A 108 -12.82 -6.62 -44.31
C TYR A 108 -12.47 -6.38 -42.83
N ILE A 109 -12.85 -5.22 -42.33
CA ILE A 109 -12.60 -4.87 -40.90
C ILE A 109 -13.48 -5.74 -40.01
N LEU A 110 -14.76 -5.92 -40.38
CA LEU A 110 -15.66 -6.78 -39.62
C LEU A 110 -15.20 -8.23 -39.64
N ILE A 111 -14.78 -8.77 -40.77
CA ILE A 111 -14.23 -10.13 -40.88
C ILE A 111 -12.99 -10.28 -39.95
N PHE A 112 -12.09 -9.32 -39.96
CA PHE A 112 -10.89 -9.35 -39.10
C PHE A 112 -11.27 -9.45 -37.61
N TYR A 113 -12.17 -8.61 -37.13
CA TYR A 113 -12.58 -8.63 -35.72
C TYR A 113 -13.41 -9.85 -35.35
N ILE A 114 -14.28 -10.34 -36.22
CA ILE A 114 -15.03 -11.58 -35.97
C ILE A 114 -14.08 -12.77 -35.83
N ILE A 115 -13.11 -12.90 -36.74
CA ILE A 115 -12.11 -13.97 -36.66
C ILE A 115 -11.30 -13.84 -35.36
N ASN A 116 -10.91 -12.62 -34.97
CA ASN A 116 -10.19 -12.40 -33.70
C ASN A 116 -10.99 -12.81 -32.46
N PHE A 117 -12.28 -12.48 -32.42
CA PHE A 117 -13.17 -12.91 -31.34
C PHE A 117 -13.28 -14.44 -31.28
N ILE A 118 -13.47 -15.10 -32.39
CA ILE A 118 -13.53 -16.56 -32.48
C ILE A 118 -12.21 -17.18 -31.98
N LEU A 119 -11.08 -16.70 -32.46
CA LEU A 119 -9.76 -17.20 -32.05
C LEU A 119 -9.51 -17.00 -30.57
N TYR A 120 -9.93 -15.90 -29.98
CA TYR A 120 -9.79 -15.65 -28.55
C TYR A 120 -10.53 -16.70 -27.71
N PHE A 121 -11.74 -17.09 -28.07
CA PHE A 121 -12.50 -18.11 -27.36
C PHE A 121 -11.93 -19.52 -27.56
N LEU A 122 -11.41 -19.82 -28.75
CA LEU A 122 -10.84 -21.13 -29.06
C LEU A 122 -9.46 -21.34 -28.42
N ILE A 123 -8.65 -20.27 -28.30
CA ILE A 123 -7.26 -20.37 -27.85
C ILE A 123 -7.12 -19.98 -26.39
N LYS A 124 -7.09 -20.97 -25.49
CA LYS A 124 -6.91 -20.75 -24.05
C LYS A 124 -5.51 -20.24 -23.66
N LYS A 125 -4.46 -20.57 -24.45
CA LYS A 125 -3.06 -20.18 -24.15
C LYS A 125 -2.75 -18.81 -24.75
N LYS A 126 -2.50 -17.80 -23.90
CA LYS A 126 -2.21 -16.41 -24.30
C LYS A 126 -1.06 -16.25 -25.30
N ASN A 127 0.00 -17.06 -25.19
CA ASN A 127 1.14 -17.01 -26.11
C ASN A 127 0.75 -17.46 -27.53
N ILE A 128 -0.07 -18.52 -27.64
CA ILE A 128 -0.55 -19.01 -28.94
C ILE A 128 -1.50 -17.99 -29.56
N TYR A 129 -2.35 -17.36 -28.75
CA TYR A 129 -3.24 -16.29 -29.22
C TYR A 129 -2.47 -15.10 -29.81
N ILE A 130 -1.38 -14.66 -29.16
CA ILE A 130 -0.53 -13.58 -29.69
C ILE A 130 0.03 -13.95 -31.07
N ILE A 131 0.53 -15.17 -31.24
CA ILE A 131 1.08 -15.65 -32.51
C ILE A 131 0.00 -15.69 -33.59
N THR A 132 -1.18 -16.23 -33.29
CA THR A 132 -2.28 -16.29 -34.25
C THR A 132 -2.80 -14.91 -34.63
N TYR A 133 -2.88 -13.98 -33.66
CA TYR A 133 -3.23 -12.59 -33.92
C TYR A 133 -2.25 -11.88 -34.84
N THR A 134 -0.94 -12.05 -34.61
CA THR A 134 0.11 -11.47 -35.47
C THR A 134 0.10 -12.06 -36.87
N LEU A 135 -0.16 -13.36 -37.01
CA LEU A 135 -0.33 -14.01 -38.32
C LEU A 135 -1.55 -13.49 -39.08
N LEU A 136 -2.69 -13.30 -38.40
CA LEU A 136 -3.88 -12.73 -38.98
C LEU A 136 -3.65 -11.31 -39.50
N LEU A 137 -2.96 -10.47 -38.71
CA LEU A 137 -2.56 -9.13 -39.14
C LEU A 137 -1.65 -9.15 -40.36
N LEU A 138 -0.68 -10.07 -40.42
CA LEU A 138 0.18 -10.25 -41.59
C LEU A 138 -0.61 -10.62 -42.83
N ILE A 139 -1.55 -11.55 -42.72
CA ILE A 139 -2.43 -11.94 -43.83
C ILE A 139 -3.24 -10.73 -44.30
N CYS A 140 -3.80 -9.93 -43.40
CA CYS A 140 -4.52 -8.71 -43.78
C CYS A 140 -3.61 -7.70 -44.49
N MET A 141 -2.37 -7.51 -44.03
CA MET A 141 -1.40 -6.62 -44.71
C MET A 141 -1.04 -7.08 -46.11
N ILE A 142 -0.96 -8.39 -46.35
CA ILE A 142 -0.72 -8.96 -47.66
C ILE A 142 -1.93 -8.72 -48.58
N ILE A 143 -3.13 -9.00 -48.11
CA ILE A 143 -4.37 -8.81 -48.89
C ILE A 143 -4.58 -7.35 -49.34
N PHE A 144 -4.24 -6.41 -48.43
CA PHE A 144 -4.37 -4.97 -48.69
C PHE A 144 -3.18 -4.35 -49.43
N ASN A 145 -2.19 -5.15 -49.78
CA ASN A 145 -0.95 -4.72 -50.45
C ASN A 145 -0.23 -3.60 -49.67
N ASN A 146 -0.36 -3.61 -48.33
CA ASN A 146 0.15 -2.57 -47.43
C ASN A 146 1.12 -3.19 -46.42
N TYR A 147 2.36 -3.36 -46.83
CA TYR A 147 3.41 -4.01 -46.06
C TYR A 147 4.03 -3.03 -45.04
N ASN A 148 3.52 -3.03 -43.82
CA ASN A 148 4.06 -2.18 -42.77
C ASN A 148 4.94 -2.99 -41.79
N ILE A 149 6.19 -3.26 -42.19
CA ILE A 149 7.19 -3.98 -41.38
C ILE A 149 7.45 -3.23 -40.07
N ILE A 150 7.42 -1.90 -40.07
CA ILE A 150 7.68 -1.06 -38.92
C ILE A 150 6.64 -1.30 -37.83
N PHE A 151 5.36 -1.46 -38.21
CA PHE A 151 4.29 -1.81 -37.27
C PHE A 151 4.54 -3.17 -36.60
N ILE A 152 4.96 -4.19 -37.34
CA ILE A 152 5.24 -5.52 -36.81
C ILE A 152 6.35 -5.44 -35.80
N ILE A 153 7.44 -4.74 -36.12
CA ILE A 153 8.55 -4.50 -35.18
C ILE A 153 8.06 -3.80 -33.92
N SER A 154 7.28 -2.73 -34.06
CA SER A 154 6.70 -1.98 -32.93
C SER A 154 5.82 -2.87 -32.03
N LEU A 155 4.98 -3.71 -32.63
CA LEU A 155 4.12 -4.66 -31.91
C LEU A 155 4.97 -5.65 -31.08
N TYR A 156 6.00 -6.24 -31.65
CA TYR A 156 6.88 -7.16 -30.93
C TYR A 156 7.68 -6.46 -29.83
N VAL A 157 8.15 -5.23 -30.07
CA VAL A 157 8.85 -4.43 -29.04
C VAL A 157 7.91 -4.15 -27.86
N THR A 158 6.65 -3.75 -28.14
CA THR A 158 5.65 -3.52 -27.04
C THR A 158 5.38 -4.80 -26.26
N LEU A 159 5.21 -5.94 -26.92
CA LEU A 159 4.99 -7.22 -26.22
C LEU A 159 6.18 -7.68 -25.39
N ILE A 160 7.41 -7.47 -25.87
CA ILE A 160 8.62 -7.74 -25.11
C ILE A 160 8.70 -6.84 -23.88
N LEU A 161 8.46 -5.53 -24.03
CA LEU A 161 8.47 -4.59 -22.90
C LEU A 161 7.43 -4.95 -21.84
N ILE A 162 6.21 -5.32 -22.24
CA ILE A 162 5.16 -5.77 -21.32
C ILE A 162 5.57 -7.06 -20.59
N LYS A 163 6.20 -8.00 -21.29
CA LYS A 163 6.72 -9.25 -20.69
C LYS A 163 7.83 -8.98 -19.67
N LEU A 164 8.74 -8.07 -19.99
CA LEU A 164 9.81 -7.65 -19.06
C LEU A 164 9.24 -6.96 -17.82
N LEU A 165 8.26 -6.07 -18.00
CA LEU A 165 7.53 -5.44 -16.89
C LEU A 165 6.88 -6.46 -15.97
N LYS A 166 6.14 -7.43 -16.54
CA LYS A 166 5.50 -8.50 -15.75
C LYS A 166 6.53 -9.30 -14.95
N LYS A 167 7.67 -9.64 -15.57
CA LYS A 167 8.77 -10.36 -14.89
C LYS A 167 9.34 -9.53 -13.74
N ARG A 168 9.61 -8.24 -13.98
CA ARG A 168 10.16 -7.32 -12.98
C ARG A 168 9.19 -7.09 -11.81
N MET A 169 7.91 -6.97 -12.12
CA MET A 169 6.86 -6.84 -11.12
C MET A 169 6.73 -8.10 -10.26
N LYS A 170 6.69 -9.28 -10.88
CA LYS A 170 6.66 -10.53 -10.14
C LYS A 170 7.85 -10.63 -9.18
N LEU A 171 9.06 -10.26 -9.63
CA LEU A 171 10.24 -10.24 -8.79
C LEU A 171 10.09 -9.25 -7.61
N TYR A 172 9.59 -8.05 -7.88
CA TYR A 172 9.36 -7.04 -6.84
C TYR A 172 8.41 -7.55 -5.74
N PHE A 173 7.26 -8.12 -6.11
CA PHE A 173 6.31 -8.68 -5.14
C PHE A 173 6.88 -9.89 -4.39
N THR A 174 7.66 -10.76 -5.06
CA THR A 174 8.30 -11.87 -4.35
C THR A 174 9.36 -11.39 -3.36
N LEU A 175 10.08 -10.30 -3.64
CA LEU A 175 11.02 -9.70 -2.71
C LEU A 175 10.29 -9.06 -1.52
N GLU A 176 9.19 -8.34 -1.77
CA GLU A 176 8.33 -7.77 -0.73
C GLU A 176 7.73 -8.87 0.18
N ASP A 177 7.23 -9.96 -0.42
CA ASP A 177 6.73 -11.12 0.33
C ASP A 177 7.84 -11.80 1.18
N ILE A 178 9.07 -11.90 0.64
CA ILE A 178 10.21 -12.45 1.37
C ILE A 178 10.60 -11.54 2.53
N GLU A 179 10.60 -10.22 2.32
CA GLU A 179 10.91 -9.23 3.37
C GLU A 179 9.86 -9.25 4.48
N ASN A 180 8.57 -9.27 4.12
CA ASN A 180 7.47 -9.42 5.07
C ASN A 180 7.54 -10.74 5.84
N ASN A 181 7.81 -11.86 5.16
CA ASN A 181 7.98 -13.17 5.81
C ASN A 181 9.21 -13.19 6.74
N LYS A 182 10.29 -12.49 6.41
CA LYS A 182 11.47 -12.34 7.26
C LYS A 182 11.13 -11.55 8.52
N LEU A 183 10.39 -10.45 8.38
CA LEU A 183 9.88 -9.65 9.50
C LEU A 183 9.00 -10.50 10.43
N ILE A 184 8.04 -11.25 9.87
CA ILE A 184 7.17 -12.15 10.64
C ILE A 184 7.99 -13.21 11.39
N LYS A 185 8.94 -13.89 10.73
CA LYS A 185 9.80 -14.89 11.37
C LYS A 185 10.63 -14.29 12.51
N THR A 186 11.22 -13.13 12.28
CA THR A 186 11.98 -12.41 13.32
C THR A 186 11.08 -12.02 14.48
N SER A 187 9.85 -11.61 14.19
CA SER A 187 8.83 -11.27 15.18
C SER A 187 8.43 -12.47 16.01
N ILE A 188 8.14 -13.61 15.40
CA ILE A 188 7.82 -14.87 16.10
C ILE A 188 8.97 -15.30 17.02
N PHE A 189 10.22 -15.23 16.54
CA PHE A 189 11.38 -15.58 17.34
C PHE A 189 11.49 -14.68 18.58
N LYS A 190 11.36 -13.36 18.42
CA LYS A 190 11.40 -12.42 19.55
C LYS A 190 10.25 -12.62 20.53
N VAL A 191 9.01 -12.78 20.05
CA VAL A 191 7.84 -13.08 20.90
C VAL A 191 8.06 -14.36 21.70
N THR A 192 8.57 -15.42 21.06
CA THR A 192 8.88 -16.67 21.74
C THR A 192 9.89 -16.46 22.87
N HIS A 193 10.92 -15.63 22.62
CA HIS A 193 11.92 -15.29 23.63
C HIS A 193 11.35 -14.48 24.79
N GLU A 194 10.51 -13.47 24.46
CA GLU A 194 9.86 -12.61 25.46
C GLU A 194 8.81 -13.35 26.30
N ILE A 195 8.15 -14.37 25.78
CA ILE A 195 7.27 -15.25 26.55
C ILE A 195 8.07 -16.23 27.41
N LYS A 196 9.20 -16.74 26.89
CA LYS A 196 10.05 -17.67 27.63
C LYS A 196 10.61 -17.05 28.92
N ASN A 197 10.91 -15.74 28.93
CA ASN A 197 11.47 -15.04 30.08
C ASN A 197 10.53 -15.08 31.30
N PRO A 198 9.28 -14.55 31.25
CA PRO A 198 8.36 -14.63 32.37
C PRO A 198 8.03 -16.08 32.77
N LEU A 199 7.91 -17.02 31.80
CA LEU A 199 7.73 -18.42 32.12
C LEU A 199 8.91 -19.04 32.89
N ALA A 200 10.14 -18.63 32.61
CA ALA A 200 11.31 -19.07 33.37
C ALA A 200 11.28 -18.55 34.79
N VAL A 201 10.88 -17.28 35.02
CA VAL A 201 10.70 -16.69 36.33
C VAL A 201 9.61 -17.42 37.12
N ILE A 202 8.43 -17.62 36.46
CA ILE A 202 7.31 -18.39 37.05
C ILE A 202 7.79 -19.78 37.50
N LYS A 203 8.48 -20.52 36.63
CA LYS A 203 9.00 -21.83 36.92
C LYS A 203 10.02 -21.80 38.09
N GLY A 204 10.87 -20.76 38.10
CA GLY A 204 11.84 -20.56 39.21
C GLY A 204 11.16 -20.41 40.57
N TYR A 205 10.17 -19.52 40.67
CA TYR A 205 9.44 -19.30 41.91
C TYR A 205 8.59 -20.51 42.33
N LEU A 206 7.98 -21.22 41.38
CA LEU A 206 7.27 -22.46 41.67
C LEU A 206 8.19 -23.57 42.20
N SER A 207 9.45 -23.62 41.77
CA SER A 207 10.40 -24.65 42.24
C SER A 207 10.91 -24.44 43.69
N ILE A 208 10.78 -23.22 44.20
CA ILE A 208 11.19 -22.84 45.59
C ILE A 208 9.97 -22.55 46.46
N PHE A 209 8.76 -22.86 45.95
CA PHE A 209 7.50 -22.58 46.66
C PHE A 209 7.37 -23.45 47.88
N ASP A 210 7.24 -22.84 49.07
CA ASP A 210 7.00 -23.50 50.35
C ASP A 210 5.60 -23.13 50.83
N PRO A 211 4.63 -24.08 50.82
CA PRO A 211 3.24 -23.80 51.23
C PRO A 211 3.10 -23.52 52.74
N TYR A 212 4.10 -23.82 53.53
CA TYR A 212 4.05 -23.64 54.99
C TYR A 212 4.55 -22.22 55.43
N ASP A 213 5.14 -21.46 54.52
CA ASP A 213 5.59 -20.07 54.77
C ASP A 213 4.58 -19.09 54.15
N SER A 214 3.62 -18.63 54.94
CA SER A 214 2.52 -17.77 54.48
C SER A 214 2.98 -16.41 53.94
N GLU A 215 4.08 -15.84 54.46
CA GLU A 215 4.61 -14.54 54.02
C GLU A 215 5.30 -14.66 52.68
N LYS A 216 6.11 -15.70 52.49
CA LYS A 216 6.68 -16.01 51.17
C LYS A 216 5.63 -16.38 50.11
N CYS A 217 4.59 -17.14 50.50
CA CYS A 217 3.50 -17.46 49.61
C CYS A 217 2.81 -16.24 49.06
N LEU A 218 2.50 -15.24 49.87
CA LEU A 218 1.87 -14.00 49.43
C LEU A 218 2.78 -13.20 48.49
N ARG A 219 4.06 -13.11 48.81
CA ARG A 219 5.08 -12.44 48.01
C ARG A 219 5.28 -13.12 46.66
N TYR A 220 5.38 -14.45 46.64
CA TYR A 220 5.55 -15.22 45.39
C TYR A 220 4.32 -15.15 44.52
N LYS A 221 3.12 -15.20 45.11
CA LYS A 221 1.87 -15.02 44.38
C LYS A 221 1.88 -13.70 43.61
N ASN A 222 2.20 -12.58 44.21
CA ASN A 222 2.24 -11.28 43.56
C ASN A 222 3.25 -11.25 42.39
N ILE A 223 4.42 -11.88 42.54
CA ILE A 223 5.40 -11.95 41.45
C ILE A 223 4.89 -12.83 40.32
N LEU A 224 4.28 -13.97 40.64
CA LEU A 224 3.70 -14.87 39.62
C LEU A 224 2.59 -14.21 38.84
N ASP A 225 1.68 -13.49 39.52
CA ASP A 225 0.59 -12.75 38.87
C ASP A 225 1.14 -11.70 37.90
N ILE A 226 2.16 -10.92 38.28
CA ILE A 226 2.81 -9.93 37.43
C ILE A 226 3.44 -10.60 36.19
N GLU A 227 4.13 -11.72 36.37
CA GLU A 227 4.79 -12.39 35.24
C GLU A 227 3.81 -13.06 34.28
N VAL A 228 2.68 -13.59 34.81
CA VAL A 228 1.58 -14.09 33.97
C VAL A 228 0.99 -12.94 33.15
N ASP A 229 0.72 -11.78 33.77
CA ASP A 229 0.18 -10.63 33.06
C ASP A 229 1.15 -10.10 32.00
N ASN A 230 2.45 -10.09 32.26
CA ASN A 230 3.48 -9.74 31.29
C ASN A 230 3.43 -10.67 30.07
N ALA A 231 3.37 -11.99 30.28
CA ALA A 231 3.29 -12.97 29.19
C ALA A 231 2.00 -12.81 28.38
N LEU A 232 0.86 -12.58 29.03
CA LEU A 232 -0.42 -12.34 28.37
C LEU A 232 -0.43 -11.03 27.55
N ASN A 233 0.20 -9.97 28.04
CA ASN A 233 0.33 -8.71 27.33
C ASN A 233 1.17 -8.87 26.04
N VAL A 234 2.28 -9.62 26.10
CA VAL A 234 3.07 -9.95 24.89
C VAL A 234 2.23 -10.67 23.84
N LEU A 235 1.46 -11.69 24.25
CA LEU A 235 0.57 -12.44 23.38
C LEU A 235 -0.53 -11.56 22.77
N LYS A 236 -1.14 -10.69 23.57
CA LYS A 236 -2.20 -9.77 23.14
C LYS A 236 -1.68 -8.77 22.12
N ASP A 237 -0.52 -8.19 22.36
CA ASP A 237 0.11 -7.24 21.43
C ASP A 237 0.42 -7.92 20.09
N PHE A 238 1.02 -9.12 20.12
CA PHE A 238 1.33 -9.89 18.92
C PHE A 238 0.08 -10.31 18.12
N SER A 239 -0.96 -10.78 18.83
CA SER A 239 -2.24 -11.13 18.19
C SER A 239 -2.91 -9.93 17.54
N SER A 240 -2.79 -8.76 18.16
CA SER A 240 -3.36 -7.51 17.66
C SER A 240 -2.74 -7.05 16.35
N ILE A 241 -1.47 -7.32 16.10
CA ILE A 241 -0.78 -6.97 14.84
C ILE A 241 -1.28 -7.86 13.68
N ASN A 242 -1.50 -9.16 13.92
CA ASN A 242 -1.83 -10.09 12.84
C ASN A 242 -3.27 -9.97 12.30
N HIS A 243 -4.19 -9.33 13.05
CA HIS A 243 -5.62 -9.21 12.72
C HIS A 243 -6.17 -7.80 12.91
N LEU A 244 -5.40 -6.78 12.49
CA LEU A 244 -5.79 -5.41 12.66
C LEU A 244 -6.87 -5.04 11.63
N THR A 245 -8.11 -4.99 12.09
CA THR A 245 -9.24 -4.40 11.36
C THR A 245 -9.71 -3.16 12.09
N ILE A 246 -10.18 -2.16 11.37
CA ILE A 246 -10.78 -0.94 11.92
C ILE A 246 -12.25 -0.86 11.54
N ASN A 247 -13.08 -0.53 12.51
CA ASN A 247 -14.50 -0.23 12.34
C ASN A 247 -14.71 1.25 12.69
N LYS A 248 -14.90 2.09 11.67
CA LYS A 248 -15.05 3.53 11.86
C LYS A 248 -16.50 3.88 12.13
N ASP A 249 -16.72 4.62 13.21
CA ASP A 249 -18.00 5.21 13.59
C ASP A 249 -17.83 6.71 13.87
N SER A 250 -18.94 7.45 13.89
CA SER A 250 -18.94 8.85 14.33
C SER A 250 -18.73 8.90 15.84
N ILE A 251 -17.58 9.38 16.29
CA ILE A 251 -17.19 9.42 17.69
C ILE A 251 -16.91 10.86 18.15
N ASN A 252 -17.17 11.15 19.43
CA ASN A 252 -16.66 12.36 20.04
C ASN A 252 -15.23 12.13 20.55
N TYR A 253 -14.25 12.76 19.90
CA TYR A 253 -12.84 12.57 20.21
C TYR A 253 -12.44 13.15 21.58
N TYR A 254 -13.18 14.19 22.07
CA TYR A 254 -12.95 14.73 23.40
C TYR A 254 -13.25 13.69 24.49
N ASP A 255 -14.35 12.95 24.36
CA ASP A 255 -14.72 11.90 25.32
C ASP A 255 -13.67 10.79 25.34
N LEU A 256 -13.14 10.43 24.16
CA LEU A 256 -12.05 9.47 24.04
C LEU A 256 -10.77 9.94 24.73
N LEU A 257 -10.41 11.24 24.62
CA LEU A 257 -9.26 11.82 25.34
C LEU A 257 -9.46 11.78 26.85
N MET A 258 -10.68 12.07 27.32
CA MET A 258 -11.01 12.04 28.77
C MET A 258 -10.93 10.61 29.30
N GLU A 259 -11.47 9.63 28.59
CA GLU A 259 -11.40 8.23 28.99
C GLU A 259 -9.94 7.68 29.00
N ALA A 260 -9.13 8.10 28.01
CA ALA A 260 -7.70 7.77 27.99
C ALA A 260 -6.97 8.39 29.20
N LYS A 261 -7.30 9.64 29.57
CA LYS A 261 -6.80 10.29 30.78
C LYS A 261 -7.16 9.49 32.03
N GLU A 262 -8.42 9.14 32.22
CA GLU A 262 -8.88 8.37 33.37
C GLU A 262 -8.14 7.03 33.51
N THR A 263 -7.89 6.37 32.37
CA THR A 263 -7.18 5.09 32.33
C THR A 263 -5.71 5.23 32.80
N ILE A 264 -5.08 6.39 32.57
CA ILE A 264 -3.66 6.63 32.92
C ILE A 264 -3.47 7.25 34.31
N LEU A 265 -4.50 7.91 34.87
CA LEU A 265 -4.42 8.57 36.18
C LEU A 265 -3.83 7.68 37.31
N PRO A 266 -4.16 6.37 37.43
CA PRO A 266 -3.58 5.53 38.48
C PRO A 266 -2.04 5.43 38.44
N PHE A 267 -1.42 5.67 37.29
CA PHE A 267 0.05 5.63 37.12
C PHE A 267 0.74 6.95 37.52
N PHE A 268 -0.01 8.00 37.88
CA PHE A 268 0.52 9.31 38.20
C PHE A 268 0.85 9.49 39.71
N ASN A 269 0.17 8.72 40.60
CA ASN A 269 0.15 8.97 42.03
C ASN A 269 1.51 8.98 42.70
N ASP A 270 2.45 8.20 42.22
CA ASP A 270 3.79 8.11 42.81
C ASP A 270 4.76 9.19 42.32
N LYS A 271 4.42 9.89 41.21
CA LYS A 271 5.32 10.85 40.56
C LYS A 271 4.84 12.29 40.52
N ASN A 272 3.65 12.60 41.07
CA ASN A 272 3.04 13.94 41.03
C ASN A 272 2.99 14.50 39.58
N ILE A 273 2.49 13.70 38.62
CA ILE A 273 2.40 14.08 37.23
C ILE A 273 1.10 14.87 36.99
N THR A 274 1.19 15.94 36.20
CA THR A 274 0.03 16.71 35.75
C THR A 274 -0.25 16.44 34.26
N LEU A 275 -1.53 16.26 33.91
CA LEU A 275 -1.98 16.08 32.51
C LEU A 275 -3.05 17.11 32.20
N ASP A 276 -2.74 18.01 31.27
CA ASP A 276 -3.61 19.05 30.77
C ASP A 276 -4.11 18.72 29.36
N ILE A 277 -5.42 18.91 29.11
CA ILE A 277 -6.05 18.67 27.80
C ILE A 277 -6.66 19.96 27.30
N GLU A 278 -6.19 20.42 26.14
CA GLU A 278 -6.73 21.54 25.37
C GLU A 278 -7.42 20.98 24.11
N SER A 279 -8.76 20.92 24.15
CA SER A 279 -9.57 20.38 23.05
C SER A 279 -10.99 20.96 23.11
N GLU A 280 -11.63 21.09 21.95
CA GLU A 280 -13.06 21.39 21.87
C GLU A 280 -13.89 20.22 22.41
N ARG A 281 -14.99 20.52 23.13
CA ARG A 281 -15.83 19.48 23.74
C ARG A 281 -16.64 18.65 22.74
N GLU A 282 -16.97 19.23 21.59
CA GLU A 282 -17.73 18.59 20.51
C GLU A 282 -16.84 18.36 19.29
N LEU A 283 -15.82 17.50 19.45
CA LEU A 283 -14.87 17.18 18.41
C LEU A 283 -15.28 15.85 17.73
N ILE A 284 -16.24 15.93 16.80
CA ILE A 284 -16.78 14.75 16.12
C ILE A 284 -15.88 14.33 14.96
N VAL A 285 -15.49 13.05 14.93
CA VAL A 285 -14.63 12.45 13.91
C VAL A 285 -15.12 11.05 13.53
N ASN A 286 -14.84 10.62 12.29
CA ASN A 286 -15.15 9.26 11.84
C ASN A 286 -13.93 8.34 12.05
N ALA A 287 -13.94 7.55 13.13
CA ALA A 287 -12.81 6.75 13.52
C ALA A 287 -13.22 5.52 14.36
N ASP A 288 -12.29 4.56 14.52
CA ASP A 288 -12.47 3.44 15.45
C ASP A 288 -12.10 3.87 16.88
N TYR A 289 -13.11 3.98 17.73
CA TYR A 289 -12.97 4.42 19.11
C TYR A 289 -11.96 3.59 19.90
N ASN A 290 -12.10 2.28 19.86
CA ASN A 290 -11.29 1.37 20.67
C ASN A 290 -9.82 1.36 20.18
N ARG A 291 -9.61 1.41 18.87
CA ARG A 291 -8.27 1.45 18.31
C ARG A 291 -7.56 2.77 18.58
N LEU A 292 -8.25 3.91 18.44
CA LEU A 292 -7.65 5.19 18.80
C LEU A 292 -7.40 5.32 20.31
N LYS A 293 -8.30 4.79 21.16
CA LYS A 293 -8.06 4.69 22.60
C LYS A 293 -6.78 3.90 22.90
N GLN A 294 -6.57 2.77 22.25
CA GLN A 294 -5.38 1.96 22.38
C GLN A 294 -4.10 2.76 22.02
N VAL A 295 -4.15 3.55 20.94
CA VAL A 295 -3.04 4.44 20.53
C VAL A 295 -2.75 5.47 21.61
N LEU A 296 -3.76 6.18 22.10
CA LEU A 296 -3.61 7.22 23.10
C LEU A 296 -3.05 6.67 24.43
N ILE A 297 -3.60 5.56 24.91
CA ILE A 297 -3.12 4.89 26.12
C ILE A 297 -1.65 4.50 26.00
N ASN A 298 -1.26 3.92 24.84
CA ASN A 298 0.12 3.52 24.62
C ASN A 298 1.09 4.71 24.62
N ILE A 299 0.71 5.83 23.98
CA ILE A 299 1.54 7.04 23.94
C ILE A 299 1.63 7.65 25.36
N LEU A 300 0.50 7.80 26.05
CA LEU A 300 0.45 8.37 27.40
C LEU A 300 1.22 7.53 28.42
N LYS A 301 1.14 6.20 28.32
CA LYS A 301 1.93 5.28 29.14
C LYS A 301 3.43 5.50 28.91
N ASN A 302 3.87 5.61 27.65
CA ASN A 302 5.27 5.88 27.33
C ASN A 302 5.73 7.24 27.88
N SER A 303 4.89 8.30 27.75
CA SER A 303 5.18 9.61 28.35
C SER A 303 5.29 9.52 29.87
N THR A 304 4.37 8.81 30.54
CA THR A 304 4.40 8.63 32.02
C THR A 304 5.68 7.91 32.49
N GLU A 305 6.11 6.91 31.74
CA GLU A 305 7.35 6.17 32.04
C GLU A 305 8.61 7.02 31.83
N ALA A 306 8.58 7.95 30.85
CA ALA A 306 9.69 8.87 30.57
C ALA A 306 9.80 10.02 31.57
N LEU A 307 8.75 10.27 32.38
CA LEU A 307 8.69 11.35 33.34
C LEU A 307 9.31 10.97 34.68
N SER A 308 10.03 11.92 35.26
CA SER A 308 10.45 11.94 36.67
C SER A 308 9.38 12.61 37.55
N PHE A 309 9.73 12.88 38.80
CA PHE A 309 8.84 13.58 39.73
C PHE A 309 8.48 15.00 39.25
N ASN A 310 7.22 15.43 39.45
CA ASN A 310 6.63 16.69 38.93
C ASN A 310 6.61 16.79 37.38
N GLY A 311 6.41 15.65 36.70
CA GLY A 311 6.28 15.60 35.24
C GLY A 311 5.02 16.28 34.72
N LYS A 312 5.08 16.75 33.46
CA LYS A 312 3.94 17.39 32.80
C LYS A 312 3.68 16.74 31.45
N ILE A 313 2.42 16.44 31.17
CA ILE A 313 1.93 16.02 29.86
C ILE A 313 0.89 17.03 29.40
N HIS A 314 1.04 17.54 28.18
CA HIS A 314 0.07 18.46 27.57
C HIS A 314 -0.46 17.84 26.28
N ILE A 315 -1.79 17.76 26.15
CA ILE A 315 -2.49 17.27 24.95
C ILE A 315 -3.24 18.45 24.36
N LYS A 316 -2.97 18.70 23.06
CA LYS A 316 -3.71 19.68 22.27
C LYS A 316 -4.34 19.03 21.06
N SER A 317 -5.68 19.16 20.90
CA SER A 317 -6.41 18.58 19.77
C SER A 317 -7.33 19.60 19.12
N TYR A 318 -7.28 19.66 17.78
CA TYR A 318 -8.07 20.60 16.97
C TYR A 318 -8.24 20.09 15.54
N ILE A 319 -9.21 20.67 14.82
CA ILE A 319 -9.48 20.37 13.41
C ILE A 319 -8.98 21.53 12.54
N ILE A 320 -8.15 21.21 11.53
CA ILE A 320 -7.76 22.14 10.47
C ILE A 320 -7.80 21.43 9.12
N ASN A 321 -8.41 22.06 8.12
CA ASN A 321 -8.46 21.55 6.73
C ASN A 321 -8.95 20.11 6.64
N ASN A 322 -10.06 19.79 7.31
CA ASN A 322 -10.64 18.44 7.39
C ASN A 322 -9.67 17.37 7.95
N LYS A 323 -8.78 17.77 8.85
CA LYS A 323 -7.87 16.86 9.54
C LYS A 323 -7.93 17.10 11.04
N LEU A 324 -8.13 16.06 11.81
CA LEU A 324 -7.89 16.05 13.24
C LEU A 324 -6.38 16.05 13.46
N ILE A 325 -5.90 16.99 14.24
CA ILE A 325 -4.50 17.09 14.67
C ILE A 325 -4.47 16.96 16.19
N THR A 326 -3.74 15.98 16.69
CA THR A 326 -3.49 15.79 18.13
C THR A 326 -2.00 15.87 18.38
N ILE A 327 -1.63 16.75 19.29
CA ILE A 327 -0.23 16.92 19.73
C ILE A 327 -0.18 16.52 21.21
N ILE A 328 0.68 15.58 21.56
CA ILE A 328 0.94 15.12 22.93
C ILE A 328 2.39 15.45 23.23
N LYS A 329 2.65 16.29 24.23
CA LYS A 329 3.99 16.72 24.62
C LYS A 329 4.23 16.43 26.08
N ASP A 330 5.36 15.80 26.40
CA ASP A 330 5.86 15.57 27.76
C ASP A 330 7.22 16.25 27.98
N ASN A 331 7.52 16.55 29.22
CA ASN A 331 8.82 17.08 29.65
C ASN A 331 9.72 16.00 30.25
N GLY A 332 9.66 14.79 29.69
CA GLY A 332 10.45 13.64 30.11
C GLY A 332 11.91 13.70 29.65
N HIS A 333 12.63 12.59 29.87
CA HIS A 333 14.04 12.47 29.49
C HIS A 333 14.33 12.54 28.00
N GLY A 334 13.31 12.61 27.14
CA GLY A 334 13.47 12.67 25.70
C GLY A 334 14.16 11.44 25.08
N MET A 335 14.53 11.57 23.81
CA MET A 335 15.16 10.49 23.04
C MET A 335 16.32 11.00 22.21
N ASP A 336 17.35 10.17 22.05
CA ASP A 336 18.42 10.38 21.09
C ASP A 336 17.96 10.08 19.65
N LYS A 337 18.73 10.54 18.69
CA LYS A 337 18.40 10.38 17.25
C LYS A 337 18.28 8.91 16.84
N ASP A 338 19.16 8.05 17.34
CA ASP A 338 19.14 6.61 17.06
C ASP A 338 17.82 5.97 17.53
N THR A 339 17.34 6.35 18.72
CA THR A 339 16.05 5.90 19.25
C THR A 339 14.88 6.38 18.38
N ILE A 340 14.90 7.65 17.95
CA ILE A 340 13.83 8.21 17.09
C ILE A 340 13.79 7.49 15.74
N ASP A 341 14.94 7.23 15.12
CA ASP A 341 15.04 6.57 13.82
C ASP A 341 14.54 5.10 13.89
N ASN A 342 14.67 4.44 15.03
CA ASN A 342 14.25 3.05 15.24
C ASN A 342 12.92 2.88 15.97
N LEU A 343 12.23 3.97 16.32
CA LEU A 343 11.08 3.99 17.23
C LEU A 343 9.91 3.08 16.79
N PHE A 344 9.68 2.96 15.50
CA PHE A 344 8.61 2.13 14.92
C PHE A 344 9.08 0.75 14.45
N THR A 345 10.36 0.41 14.71
CA THR A 345 10.86 -0.93 14.40
C THR A 345 10.25 -1.93 15.37
N PRO A 346 9.58 -2.98 14.89
CA PRO A 346 8.98 -3.98 15.78
C PRO A 346 10.01 -4.56 16.76
N PHE A 347 9.62 -4.70 18.01
CA PHE A 347 10.46 -5.22 19.12
C PHE A 347 11.68 -4.34 19.45
N TYR A 348 11.73 -3.11 18.99
CA TYR A 348 12.73 -2.16 19.44
C TYR A 348 12.29 -1.54 20.78
N SER A 349 13.01 -1.84 21.84
CA SER A 349 12.80 -1.26 23.17
C SER A 349 14.12 -1.14 23.88
N LYS A 350 14.36 0.01 24.53
CA LYS A 350 15.48 0.20 25.49
C LYS A 350 15.07 -0.17 26.93
N LYS A 351 13.79 -0.53 27.13
CA LYS A 351 13.24 -0.89 28.43
C LYS A 351 13.38 -2.39 28.65
N SER A 352 13.67 -2.79 29.88
CA SER A 352 13.82 -4.20 30.27
C SER A 352 12.50 -5.00 30.20
N TYR A 353 11.36 -4.34 30.30
CA TYR A 353 10.02 -4.94 30.31
C TYR A 353 9.10 -4.44 29.18
N GLY A 354 9.64 -3.87 28.12
CA GLY A 354 8.87 -3.35 27.01
C GLY A 354 8.85 -4.30 25.82
N THR A 355 7.67 -4.71 25.32
CA THR A 355 7.53 -5.58 24.14
C THR A 355 8.06 -4.95 22.85
N GLY A 356 8.24 -3.62 22.81
CA GLY A 356 8.63 -2.87 21.61
C GLY A 356 7.60 -2.96 20.46
N LEU A 357 6.38 -3.48 20.72
CA LEU A 357 5.30 -3.62 19.74
C LEU A 357 4.30 -2.47 19.79
N GLY A 358 4.16 -1.82 20.93
CA GLY A 358 3.11 -0.81 21.15
C GLY A 358 3.16 0.34 20.16
N LEU A 359 4.33 0.92 19.90
CA LEU A 359 4.47 2.05 18.96
C LEU A 359 4.33 1.62 17.49
N CYS A 360 4.81 0.43 17.14
CA CYS A 360 4.59 -0.15 15.83
C CYS A 360 3.09 -0.34 15.57
N LEU A 361 2.37 -0.93 16.53
CA LEU A 361 0.92 -1.10 16.48
C LEU A 361 0.18 0.25 16.40
N SER A 362 0.62 1.24 17.18
CA SER A 362 0.06 2.60 17.14
C SER A 362 0.20 3.24 15.76
N LYS A 363 1.35 3.08 15.11
CA LYS A 363 1.58 3.57 13.74
C LYS A 363 0.65 2.88 12.76
N GLU A 364 0.52 1.57 12.81
CA GLU A 364 -0.34 0.79 11.91
C GLU A 364 -1.82 1.17 12.07
N ILE A 365 -2.31 1.34 13.32
CA ILE A 365 -3.68 1.83 13.58
C ILE A 365 -3.90 3.20 12.94
N ILE A 366 -2.98 4.14 13.09
CA ILE A 366 -3.08 5.48 12.51
C ILE A 366 -3.03 5.43 10.97
N GLU A 367 -2.17 4.60 10.38
CA GLU A 367 -2.10 4.41 8.92
C GLU A 367 -3.39 3.79 8.35
N LEU A 368 -4.03 2.85 9.04
CA LEU A 368 -5.35 2.31 8.67
C LEU A 368 -6.46 3.39 8.74
N HIS A 369 -6.32 4.41 9.58
CA HIS A 369 -7.17 5.59 9.57
C HIS A 369 -6.80 6.59 8.46
N ASN A 370 -5.88 6.26 7.55
CA ASN A 370 -5.28 7.13 6.54
C ASN A 370 -4.56 8.35 7.17
N GLY A 371 -4.12 8.21 8.40
CA GLY A 371 -3.43 9.22 9.17
C GLY A 371 -1.90 9.09 9.13
N THR A 372 -1.25 9.96 9.87
CA THR A 372 0.20 9.92 10.10
C THR A 372 0.52 10.18 11.55
N ILE A 373 1.55 9.52 12.09
CA ILE A 373 2.11 9.75 13.42
C ILE A 373 3.59 10.11 13.28
N LYS A 374 4.02 11.16 13.99
CA LYS A 374 5.41 11.64 13.99
C LYS A 374 5.86 11.95 15.38
N TYR A 375 7.12 11.65 15.67
CA TYR A 375 7.79 11.97 16.92
C TYR A 375 8.86 13.02 16.69
N SER A 376 8.95 13.98 17.59
CA SER A 376 10.09 14.88 17.74
C SER A 376 10.51 14.90 19.20
N SER A 377 11.80 14.85 19.49
CA SER A 377 12.30 14.79 20.84
C SER A 377 13.68 15.41 20.95
N VAL A 378 13.95 16.01 22.10
CA VAL A 378 15.26 16.50 22.50
C VAL A 378 15.66 15.80 23.79
N LEU A 379 16.84 15.21 23.80
CA LEU A 379 17.33 14.44 24.95
C LEU A 379 17.38 15.31 26.20
N ASN A 380 16.83 14.83 27.31
CA ASN A 380 16.67 15.49 28.59
C ASN A 380 15.79 16.74 28.63
N GLU A 381 14.98 16.98 27.58
CA GLU A 381 14.10 18.16 27.52
C GLU A 381 12.63 17.78 27.32
N TYR A 382 12.30 17.08 26.24
CA TYR A 382 10.91 16.74 25.92
C TYR A 382 10.76 15.65 24.86
N THR A 383 9.56 15.06 24.81
CA THR A 383 9.06 14.31 23.65
C THR A 383 7.75 14.92 23.21
N GLU A 384 7.59 15.08 21.89
CA GLU A 384 6.36 15.53 21.25
C GLU A 384 5.91 14.51 20.20
N VAL A 385 4.66 14.10 20.29
CA VAL A 385 4.00 13.18 19.35
C VAL A 385 2.92 13.93 18.61
N LYS A 386 2.98 13.97 17.29
CA LYS A 386 1.97 14.57 16.44
C LYS A 386 1.23 13.50 15.65
N ILE A 387 -0.08 13.40 15.87
CA ILE A 387 -1.02 12.52 15.14
C ILE A 387 -1.86 13.38 14.23
N VAL A 388 -2.04 12.97 12.98
CA VAL A 388 -2.91 13.63 12.00
C VAL A 388 -3.80 12.58 11.37
N ILE A 389 -5.13 12.74 11.47
CA ILE A 389 -6.13 11.83 10.91
C ILE A 389 -7.06 12.64 10.01
N PRO A 390 -7.31 12.26 8.75
CA PRO A 390 -8.29 12.90 7.90
C PRO A 390 -9.70 12.62 8.42
N ILE A 391 -10.57 13.63 8.38
CA ILE A 391 -11.99 13.55 8.78
C ILE A 391 -12.80 13.50 7.49
N TYR A 392 -13.33 12.32 7.14
CA TYR A 392 -14.24 12.11 6.02
C TYR A 392 -15.46 11.32 6.47
#